data_de4bfc9c37229d0c5975f8b64800d471
#
_entry.id   de4bfc9c37229d0c5975f8b64800d471
#
_cell.length_a   1.000
_cell.length_b   1.000
_cell.length_c   1.000
_cell.angle_alpha   90.00
_cell.angle_beta   90.00
_cell.angle_gamma   90.00
#
_symmetry.space_group_name_H-M   'P 1'
#
loop_
_entity.id
_entity.type
_entity.pdbx_description
1 polymer ?
#
loop_
_entity_poly.entity_id
_entity_poly.type
_entity_poly.pdbx_seq_one_letter_code
_entity_poly.pdbx_strand_id
1 'polypeptide(L)'
;FLTGSYWFFRSLFVGSLGFYLLLKILHHYNSRKPIHHLVGAIVVLLWLAILWMLTNGLHLPGMAQGGYRELMGASLLGLGFLYRYFSERIKLNLQILICCLIFLVVSTIYFPTSMAPHPTLLQFFTLPLTALAGFFLLRRLSLLLATRMGILTRTLAYIGDNSLYIFAFHLVAFKLVSMLKVEVLGLPWEAVGGHPVVQAGAATDGFFLLYVLVGVAVPLLWNAGYKYLERTFHFNLSLSSLLNWDLSRRIAALVWLLLKGFGRGIYWLLRFIVLNVNRFFNGLISLGKGIIEASRPRDELPEGEEDEEEEEDDREDGGSNFGRDLF
;
A
#
# COMPACT_ATOMS: atom_id res chain seq x y z
N PHE A 1 6.64 5.32 17.28
CA PHE A 1 6.96 4.41 16.14
C PHE A 1 5.76 3.57 15.69
N LEU A 2 4.98 2.98 16.59
CA LEU A 2 3.81 2.15 16.25
C LEU A 2 2.58 2.94 15.80
N THR A 3 2.52 4.24 16.01
CA THR A 3 1.33 5.06 15.74
C THR A 3 1.27 5.63 14.31
N GLY A 4 2.42 5.78 13.62
CA GLY A 4 2.46 6.41 12.31
C GLY A 4 1.85 5.56 11.19
N SER A 5 2.40 4.38 10.97
CA SER A 5 2.05 3.52 9.82
C SER A 5 0.89 2.56 10.10
N TYR A 6 0.64 2.20 11.36
CA TYR A 6 -0.46 1.31 11.77
C TYR A 6 -1.71 2.05 12.27
N TRP A 7 -1.87 3.32 11.94
CA TRP A 7 -3.03 4.12 12.36
C TRP A 7 -4.37 3.46 11.98
N PHE A 8 -4.43 2.81 10.83
CA PHE A 8 -5.64 2.11 10.37
C PHE A 8 -6.03 0.96 11.30
N PHE A 9 -5.05 0.14 11.74
CA PHE A 9 -5.30 -0.98 12.65
C PHE A 9 -5.83 -0.49 14.00
N ARG A 10 -5.24 0.57 14.52
CA ARG A 10 -5.70 1.21 15.75
C ARG A 10 -7.12 1.76 15.59
N SER A 11 -7.37 2.50 14.52
CA SER A 11 -8.71 3.07 14.26
C SER A 11 -9.75 1.97 14.06
N LEU A 12 -9.40 0.88 13.38
CA LEU A 12 -10.28 -0.28 13.22
C LEU A 12 -10.57 -0.95 14.56
N PHE A 13 -9.54 -1.19 15.39
CA PHE A 13 -9.71 -1.84 16.70
C PHE A 13 -10.51 -0.97 17.67
N VAL A 14 -10.09 0.29 17.86
CA VAL A 14 -10.77 1.22 18.77
C VAL A 14 -12.18 1.52 18.28
N GLY A 15 -12.35 1.76 16.96
CA GLY A 15 -13.64 2.02 16.34
C GLY A 15 -14.60 0.85 16.48
N SER A 16 -14.14 -0.39 16.23
CA SER A 16 -14.99 -1.59 16.36
C SER A 16 -15.36 -1.89 17.81
N LEU A 17 -14.42 -1.77 18.73
CA LEU A 17 -14.68 -1.95 20.16
C LEU A 17 -15.65 -0.89 20.67
N GLY A 18 -15.40 0.38 20.36
CA GLY A 18 -16.27 1.48 20.76
C GLY A 18 -17.68 1.34 20.18
N PHE A 19 -17.80 1.00 18.91
CA PHE A 19 -19.08 0.72 18.27
C PHE A 19 -19.83 -0.44 18.93
N TYR A 20 -19.15 -1.54 19.24
CA TYR A 20 -19.73 -2.69 19.91
C TYR A 20 -20.24 -2.33 21.31
N LEU A 21 -19.43 -1.59 22.11
CA LEU A 21 -19.81 -1.15 23.44
C LEU A 21 -21.02 -0.20 23.40
N LEU A 22 -21.03 0.78 22.49
CA LEU A 22 -22.18 1.67 22.30
C LEU A 22 -23.45 0.89 21.94
N LEU A 23 -23.33 -0.07 21.02
CA LEU A 23 -24.44 -0.91 20.62
C LEU A 23 -24.97 -1.74 21.79
N LYS A 24 -24.08 -2.34 22.60
CA LYS A 24 -24.44 -3.12 23.77
C LYS A 24 -25.14 -2.26 24.82
N ILE A 25 -24.63 -1.06 25.09
CA ILE A 25 -25.24 -0.11 26.02
C ILE A 25 -26.64 0.28 25.52
N LEU A 26 -26.77 0.76 24.28
CA LEU A 26 -28.06 1.19 23.74
C LEU A 26 -29.06 0.04 23.68
N HIS A 27 -28.64 -1.17 23.37
CA HIS A 27 -29.51 -2.35 23.37
C HIS A 27 -29.99 -2.71 24.78
N HIS A 28 -29.14 -2.56 25.80
CA HIS A 28 -29.50 -2.78 27.18
C HIS A 28 -30.61 -1.80 27.64
N TYR A 29 -30.48 -0.52 27.30
CA TYR A 29 -31.47 0.50 27.68
C TYR A 29 -32.73 0.49 26.79
N ASN A 30 -32.64 0.00 25.57
CA ASN A 30 -33.74 0.02 24.62
C ASN A 30 -33.88 -1.29 23.83
N SER A 31 -34.04 -2.38 24.56
CA SER A 31 -34.14 -3.74 24.00
C SER A 31 -35.40 -3.96 23.14
N ARG A 32 -36.41 -3.09 23.26
CA ARG A 32 -37.65 -3.18 22.48
C ARG A 32 -37.46 -2.71 21.01
N LYS A 33 -36.45 -1.90 20.72
CA LYS A 33 -36.21 -1.41 19.35
C LYS A 33 -35.38 -2.42 18.56
N PRO A 34 -35.72 -2.59 17.27
CA PRO A 34 -34.88 -3.40 16.39
C PRO A 34 -33.45 -2.89 16.32
N ILE A 35 -32.47 -3.80 16.28
CA ILE A 35 -31.04 -3.48 16.36
C ILE A 35 -30.57 -2.49 15.27
N HIS A 36 -31.17 -2.54 14.07
CA HIS A 36 -30.82 -1.65 12.98
C HIS A 36 -31.21 -0.19 13.25
N HIS A 37 -32.27 0.07 14.00
CA HIS A 37 -32.62 1.43 14.44
C HIS A 37 -31.59 1.95 15.44
N LEU A 38 -31.10 1.10 16.35
CA LEU A 38 -30.06 1.48 17.31
C LEU A 38 -28.76 1.76 16.59
N VAL A 39 -28.37 0.93 15.62
CA VAL A 39 -27.18 1.17 14.78
C VAL A 39 -27.30 2.46 13.99
N GLY A 40 -28.46 2.72 13.39
CA GLY A 40 -28.72 3.99 12.70
C GLY A 40 -28.57 5.20 13.62
N ALA A 41 -29.10 5.13 14.84
CA ALA A 41 -28.93 6.18 15.84
C ALA A 41 -27.45 6.39 16.20
N ILE A 42 -26.69 5.31 16.41
CA ILE A 42 -25.24 5.38 16.69
C ILE A 42 -24.51 6.10 15.54
N VAL A 43 -24.77 5.69 14.30
CA VAL A 43 -24.14 6.31 13.12
C VAL A 43 -24.43 7.82 13.06
N VAL A 44 -25.69 8.21 13.25
CA VAL A 44 -26.06 9.64 13.27
C VAL A 44 -25.38 10.38 14.41
N LEU A 45 -25.37 9.82 15.62
CA LEU A 45 -24.70 10.44 16.78
C LEU A 45 -23.20 10.58 16.55
N LEU A 46 -22.54 9.58 15.98
CA LEU A 46 -21.11 9.66 15.64
C LEU A 46 -20.85 10.76 14.61
N TRP A 47 -21.69 10.88 13.61
CA TRP A 47 -21.59 11.93 12.58
C TRP A 47 -21.76 13.31 13.17
N LEU A 48 -22.75 13.51 14.03
CA LEU A 48 -22.97 14.78 14.73
C LEU A 48 -21.78 15.12 15.66
N ALA A 49 -21.25 14.12 16.37
CA ALA A 49 -20.07 14.30 17.21
C ALA A 49 -18.83 14.69 16.38
N ILE A 50 -18.59 14.04 15.24
CA ILE A 50 -17.47 14.40 14.35
C ILE A 50 -17.65 15.81 13.80
N LEU A 51 -18.85 16.14 13.32
CA LEU A 51 -19.16 17.48 12.79
C LEU A 51 -18.93 18.55 13.87
N TRP A 52 -19.42 18.31 15.09
CA TRP A 52 -19.21 19.20 16.22
C TRP A 52 -17.72 19.36 16.58
N MET A 53 -16.95 18.28 16.55
CA MET A 53 -15.50 18.33 16.75
C MET A 53 -14.80 19.18 15.67
N LEU A 54 -15.16 18.98 14.39
CA LEU A 54 -14.55 19.71 13.28
C LEU A 54 -14.88 21.21 13.31
N THR A 55 -16.13 21.57 13.64
CA THR A 55 -16.55 22.98 13.69
C THR A 55 -15.97 23.74 14.88
N ASN A 56 -15.70 23.06 15.99
CA ASN A 56 -15.16 23.69 17.21
C ASN A 56 -13.65 23.45 17.43
N GLY A 57 -12.97 22.77 16.48
CA GLY A 57 -11.55 22.45 16.60
C GLY A 57 -11.21 21.55 17.78
N LEU A 58 -12.14 20.71 18.22
CA LEU A 58 -12.00 19.87 19.40
C LEU A 58 -11.26 18.57 19.08
N HIS A 59 -10.44 18.14 20.02
CA HIS A 59 -9.69 16.90 19.94
C HIS A 59 -9.99 16.03 21.16
N LEU A 60 -10.17 14.73 20.94
CA LEU A 60 -10.34 13.78 22.05
C LEU A 60 -9.00 13.61 22.78
N PRO A 61 -8.93 13.90 24.08
CA PRO A 61 -7.70 13.77 24.85
C PRO A 61 -7.24 12.29 24.87
N GLY A 62 -5.94 12.08 24.79
CA GLY A 62 -5.36 10.73 24.77
C GLY A 62 -5.47 9.96 23.44
N MET A 63 -6.21 10.47 22.48
CA MET A 63 -6.25 9.89 21.15
C MET A 63 -5.25 10.57 20.19
N ALA A 64 -4.42 9.78 19.55
CA ALA A 64 -3.51 10.33 18.56
C ALA A 64 -4.31 10.98 17.43
N GLN A 65 -3.89 12.18 17.02
CA GLN A 65 -4.53 12.96 15.96
C GLN A 65 -6.02 13.29 16.24
N GLY A 66 -6.38 13.47 17.53
CA GLY A 66 -7.67 13.98 17.94
C GLY A 66 -8.87 13.03 17.86
N GLY A 67 -8.69 11.76 17.46
CA GLY A 67 -9.75 10.74 17.47
C GLY A 67 -10.70 10.75 16.28
N TYR A 68 -10.55 11.66 15.32
CA TYR A 68 -11.39 11.73 14.13
C TYR A 68 -11.46 10.40 13.36
N ARG A 69 -10.31 9.75 13.14
CA ARG A 69 -10.22 8.50 12.37
C ARG A 69 -10.95 7.35 13.04
N GLU A 70 -10.88 7.27 14.36
CA GLU A 70 -11.54 6.26 15.17
C GLU A 70 -13.05 6.38 15.11
N LEU A 71 -13.57 7.61 15.26
CA LEU A 71 -15.01 7.87 15.17
C LEU A 71 -15.53 7.66 13.75
N MET A 72 -14.79 8.11 12.74
CA MET A 72 -15.15 7.87 11.33
C MET A 72 -15.13 6.37 11.00
N GLY A 73 -14.12 5.65 11.46
CA GLY A 73 -14.05 4.19 11.32
C GLY A 73 -15.25 3.49 11.96
N ALA A 74 -15.63 3.87 13.17
CA ALA A 74 -16.81 3.36 13.86
C ALA A 74 -18.10 3.66 13.08
N SER A 75 -18.24 4.87 12.52
CA SER A 75 -19.40 5.23 11.71
C SER A 75 -19.50 4.42 10.42
N LEU A 76 -18.38 4.18 9.74
CA LEU A 76 -18.31 3.35 8.53
C LEU A 76 -18.63 1.88 8.83
N LEU A 77 -18.20 1.35 9.99
CA LEU A 77 -18.63 0.02 10.46
C LEU A 77 -20.14 -0.07 10.64
N GLY A 78 -20.74 0.96 11.24
CA GLY A 78 -22.18 1.06 11.40
C GLY A 78 -22.92 1.10 10.05
N LEU A 79 -22.40 1.88 9.09
CA LEU A 79 -22.94 1.90 7.72
C LEU A 79 -22.84 0.54 7.04
N GLY A 80 -21.72 -0.17 7.22
CA GLY A 80 -21.54 -1.54 6.72
C GLY A 80 -22.56 -2.52 7.32
N PHE A 81 -22.84 -2.41 8.62
CA PHE A 81 -23.88 -3.21 9.28
C PHE A 81 -25.27 -2.90 8.71
N LEU A 82 -25.64 -1.62 8.57
CA LEU A 82 -26.90 -1.21 7.97
C LEU A 82 -27.02 -1.71 6.54
N TYR A 83 -25.95 -1.58 5.75
CA TYR A 83 -25.92 -2.12 4.40
C TYR A 83 -26.18 -3.63 4.39
N ARG A 84 -25.53 -4.42 5.26
CA ARG A 84 -25.79 -5.86 5.35
C ARG A 84 -27.25 -6.17 5.67
N TYR A 85 -27.86 -5.41 6.57
CA TYR A 85 -29.26 -5.59 6.95
C TYR A 85 -30.23 -5.28 5.79
N PHE A 86 -29.94 -4.24 5.00
CA PHE A 86 -30.75 -3.83 3.86
C PHE A 86 -30.28 -4.38 2.51
N SER A 87 -29.25 -5.22 2.49
CA SER A 87 -28.56 -5.66 1.26
C SER A 87 -29.49 -6.34 0.24
N GLU A 88 -30.53 -7.06 0.69
CA GLU A 88 -31.51 -7.72 -0.17
C GLU A 88 -32.46 -6.72 -0.86
N ARG A 89 -32.67 -5.56 -0.24
CA ARG A 89 -33.53 -4.49 -0.78
C ARG A 89 -32.77 -3.57 -1.73
N ILE A 90 -31.45 -3.51 -1.63
CA ILE A 90 -30.60 -2.65 -2.46
C ILE A 90 -30.22 -3.39 -3.74
N LYS A 91 -30.96 -3.11 -4.81
CA LYS A 91 -30.66 -3.64 -6.15
C LYS A 91 -29.62 -2.75 -6.83
N LEU A 92 -28.40 -3.25 -6.98
CA LEU A 92 -27.34 -2.55 -7.70
C LEU A 92 -27.49 -2.76 -9.20
N ASN A 93 -28.25 -1.90 -9.85
CA ASN A 93 -28.42 -1.88 -11.30
C ASN A 93 -27.18 -1.28 -11.97
N LEU A 94 -26.97 -1.60 -13.27
CA LEU A 94 -25.85 -1.08 -14.04
C LEU A 94 -25.78 0.45 -14.02
N GLN A 95 -26.92 1.13 -14.08
CA GLN A 95 -27.02 2.58 -14.01
C GLN A 95 -26.41 3.14 -12.72
N ILE A 96 -26.76 2.54 -11.56
CA ILE A 96 -26.21 2.94 -10.25
C ILE A 96 -24.70 2.75 -10.23
N LEU A 97 -24.19 1.66 -10.82
CA LEU A 97 -22.74 1.40 -10.87
C LEU A 97 -22.01 2.40 -11.76
N ILE A 98 -22.60 2.79 -12.90
CA ILE A 98 -22.06 3.83 -13.78
C ILE A 98 -22.03 5.17 -13.02
N CYS A 99 -23.13 5.54 -12.33
CA CYS A 99 -23.15 6.74 -11.51
C CYS A 99 -22.09 6.72 -10.40
N CYS A 100 -21.90 5.57 -9.72
CA CYS A 100 -20.85 5.40 -8.72
C CYS A 100 -19.45 5.58 -9.35
N LEU A 101 -19.21 5.02 -10.53
CA LEU A 101 -17.93 5.16 -11.22
C LEU A 101 -17.65 6.61 -11.61
N ILE A 102 -18.62 7.27 -12.22
CA ILE A 102 -18.53 8.70 -12.59
C ILE A 102 -18.28 9.54 -11.33
N PHE A 103 -19.04 9.29 -10.28
CA PHE A 103 -18.87 10.00 -9.00
C PHE A 103 -17.46 9.82 -8.43
N LEU A 104 -16.89 8.60 -8.45
CA LEU A 104 -15.53 8.35 -7.98
C LEU A 104 -14.48 9.09 -8.83
N VAL A 105 -14.63 9.07 -10.16
CA VAL A 105 -13.71 9.79 -11.07
C VAL A 105 -13.78 11.30 -10.79
N VAL A 106 -14.98 11.86 -10.72
CA VAL A 106 -15.17 13.28 -10.42
C VAL A 106 -14.63 13.63 -9.03
N SER A 107 -14.92 12.79 -8.04
CA SER A 107 -14.41 12.99 -6.67
C SER A 107 -12.87 12.96 -6.62
N THR A 108 -12.23 12.07 -7.37
CA THR A 108 -10.76 12.00 -7.40
C THR A 108 -10.13 13.25 -7.99
N ILE A 109 -10.77 13.85 -8.98
CA ILE A 109 -10.25 15.04 -9.68
C ILE A 109 -10.53 16.33 -8.88
N TYR A 110 -11.76 16.50 -8.38
CA TYR A 110 -12.21 17.77 -7.79
C TYR A 110 -12.24 17.77 -6.26
N PHE A 111 -12.42 16.61 -5.63
CA PHE A 111 -12.64 16.48 -4.19
C PHE A 111 -11.86 15.29 -3.62
N PRO A 112 -10.52 15.25 -3.77
CA PRO A 112 -9.73 14.12 -3.28
C PRO A 112 -9.98 13.92 -1.79
N THR A 113 -10.53 12.76 -1.44
CA THR A 113 -10.90 12.42 -0.07
C THR A 113 -9.91 11.43 0.53
N SER A 114 -9.55 11.66 1.78
CA SER A 114 -8.72 10.74 2.56
C SER A 114 -9.18 10.74 4.01
N MET A 115 -8.86 9.69 4.75
CA MET A 115 -9.03 9.67 6.20
C MET A 115 -7.90 10.49 6.87
N ALA A 116 -7.77 11.76 6.47
CA ALA A 116 -6.79 12.68 7.07
C ALA A 116 -7.10 12.91 8.55
N PRO A 117 -6.09 13.25 9.39
CA PRO A 117 -6.33 13.57 10.80
C PRO A 117 -7.15 14.85 11.01
N HIS A 118 -7.06 15.77 10.06
CA HIS A 118 -7.78 17.05 10.06
C HIS A 118 -8.46 17.27 8.71
N PRO A 119 -9.61 16.61 8.46
CA PRO A 119 -10.32 16.76 7.20
C PRO A 119 -11.02 18.12 7.14
N THR A 120 -11.19 18.64 5.93
CA THR A 120 -12.09 19.75 5.68
C THR A 120 -13.55 19.32 5.81
N LEU A 121 -14.49 20.26 6.00
CA LEU A 121 -15.92 19.94 6.01
C LEU A 121 -16.36 19.25 4.71
N LEU A 122 -15.81 19.67 3.58
CA LEU A 122 -16.08 19.03 2.30
C LEU A 122 -15.66 17.55 2.30
N GLN A 123 -14.45 17.25 2.77
CA GLN A 123 -13.94 15.90 2.90
C GLN A 123 -14.76 15.04 3.88
N PHE A 124 -15.26 15.65 4.94
CA PHE A 124 -16.14 14.98 5.89
C PHE A 124 -17.43 14.48 5.22
N PHE A 125 -18.08 15.28 4.38
CA PHE A 125 -19.30 14.88 3.69
C PHE A 125 -19.04 13.96 2.49
N THR A 126 -17.96 14.16 1.76
CA THR A 126 -17.65 13.38 0.55
C THR A 126 -17.08 12.00 0.87
N LEU A 127 -16.34 11.83 1.97
CA LEU A 127 -15.70 10.57 2.32
C LEU A 127 -16.65 9.37 2.43
N PRO A 128 -17.79 9.44 3.15
CA PRO A 128 -18.71 8.31 3.22
C PRO A 128 -19.37 7.98 1.88
N LEU A 129 -19.64 8.99 1.07
CA LEU A 129 -20.22 8.79 -0.26
C LEU A 129 -19.22 8.10 -1.20
N THR A 130 -17.96 8.52 -1.19
CA THR A 130 -16.90 7.85 -1.97
C THR A 130 -16.62 6.44 -1.46
N ALA A 131 -16.65 6.23 -0.14
CA ALA A 131 -16.50 4.90 0.46
C ALA A 131 -17.64 3.96 0.03
N LEU A 132 -18.90 4.41 0.07
CA LEU A 132 -20.05 3.62 -0.38
C LEU A 132 -20.00 3.34 -1.89
N ALA A 133 -19.69 4.35 -2.70
CA ALA A 133 -19.58 4.18 -4.15
C ALA A 133 -18.48 3.16 -4.52
N GLY A 134 -17.31 3.28 -3.90
CA GLY A 134 -16.21 2.32 -4.07
C GLY A 134 -16.59 0.91 -3.61
N PHE A 135 -17.26 0.79 -2.47
CA PHE A 135 -17.75 -0.50 -1.96
C PHE A 135 -18.74 -1.16 -2.93
N PHE A 136 -19.69 -0.41 -3.49
CA PHE A 136 -20.66 -0.97 -4.43
C PHE A 136 -20.01 -1.48 -5.71
N LEU A 137 -19.05 -0.73 -6.26
CA LEU A 137 -18.30 -1.15 -7.44
C LEU A 137 -17.46 -2.40 -7.15
N LEU A 138 -16.68 -2.41 -6.06
CA LEU A 138 -15.86 -3.55 -5.68
C LEU A 138 -16.70 -4.79 -5.39
N ARG A 139 -17.83 -4.63 -4.70
CA ARG A 139 -18.77 -5.74 -4.45
C ARG A 139 -19.29 -6.33 -5.75
N ARG A 140 -19.71 -5.50 -6.70
CA ARG A 140 -20.22 -5.97 -7.99
C ARG A 140 -19.13 -6.67 -8.80
N LEU A 141 -17.94 -6.09 -8.84
CA LEU A 141 -16.79 -6.69 -9.49
C LEU A 141 -16.43 -8.06 -8.87
N SER A 142 -16.43 -8.14 -7.55
CA SER A 142 -16.17 -9.39 -6.83
C SER A 142 -17.22 -10.47 -7.15
N LEU A 143 -18.49 -10.09 -7.23
CA LEU A 143 -19.56 -11.02 -7.62
C LEU A 143 -19.40 -11.50 -9.07
N LEU A 144 -19.03 -10.63 -10.00
CA LEU A 144 -18.74 -10.99 -11.39
C LEU A 144 -17.53 -11.92 -11.51
N LEU A 145 -16.47 -11.66 -10.74
CA LEU A 145 -15.30 -12.53 -10.70
C LEU A 145 -15.63 -13.88 -10.06
N ALA A 146 -16.45 -13.91 -9.01
CA ALA A 146 -16.84 -15.14 -8.32
C ALA A 146 -17.62 -16.10 -9.22
N THR A 147 -18.32 -15.61 -10.26
CA THR A 147 -19.01 -16.47 -11.24
C THR A 147 -18.04 -17.16 -12.20
N ARG A 148 -16.81 -16.66 -12.31
CA ARG A 148 -15.76 -17.21 -13.18
C ARG A 148 -14.69 -17.88 -12.31
N MET A 149 -14.81 -19.19 -12.13
CA MET A 149 -13.88 -20.01 -11.32
C MET A 149 -12.50 -20.16 -11.97
N GLY A 150 -11.84 -19.04 -12.30
CA GLY A 150 -10.50 -19.02 -12.90
C GLY A 150 -9.37 -18.91 -11.86
N ILE A 151 -8.15 -18.95 -12.37
CA ILE A 151 -6.92 -18.76 -11.55
C ILE A 151 -6.98 -17.41 -10.82
N LEU A 152 -7.40 -16.34 -11.50
CA LEU A 152 -7.51 -15.01 -10.93
C LEU A 152 -8.42 -14.99 -9.70
N THR A 153 -9.60 -15.59 -9.79
CA THR A 153 -10.56 -15.67 -8.68
C THR A 153 -9.97 -16.40 -7.47
N ARG A 154 -9.30 -17.53 -7.71
CA ARG A 154 -8.65 -18.31 -6.65
C ARG A 154 -7.53 -17.54 -5.99
N THR A 155 -6.70 -16.84 -6.78
CA THR A 155 -5.60 -16.02 -6.28
C THR A 155 -6.12 -14.86 -5.44
N LEU A 156 -7.14 -14.13 -5.91
CA LEU A 156 -7.74 -13.02 -5.17
C LEU A 156 -8.44 -13.50 -3.90
N ALA A 157 -9.12 -14.65 -3.93
CA ALA A 157 -9.70 -15.24 -2.73
C ALA A 157 -8.61 -15.61 -1.71
N TYR A 158 -7.52 -16.26 -2.16
CA TYR A 158 -6.39 -16.59 -1.28
C TYR A 158 -5.74 -15.34 -0.66
N ILE A 159 -5.57 -14.27 -1.43
CA ILE A 159 -5.07 -12.98 -0.94
C ILE A 159 -6.05 -12.43 0.11
N GLY A 160 -7.36 -12.49 -0.16
CA GLY A 160 -8.40 -12.04 0.76
C GLY A 160 -8.39 -12.79 2.09
N ASP A 161 -8.32 -14.11 2.04
CA ASP A 161 -8.29 -14.99 3.22
C ASP A 161 -7.05 -14.73 4.10
N ASN A 162 -5.95 -14.28 3.50
CA ASN A 162 -4.71 -13.95 4.19
C ASN A 162 -4.48 -12.42 4.35
N SER A 163 -5.50 -11.61 4.12
CA SER A 163 -5.38 -10.13 4.11
C SER A 163 -4.86 -9.56 5.42
N LEU A 164 -5.22 -10.13 6.57
CA LEU A 164 -4.71 -9.72 7.86
C LEU A 164 -3.19 -9.92 7.98
N TYR A 165 -2.68 -11.02 7.42
CA TYR A 165 -1.25 -11.33 7.40
C TYR A 165 -0.50 -10.34 6.52
N ILE A 166 -1.04 -10.08 5.32
CA ILE A 166 -0.51 -9.07 4.40
C ILE A 166 -0.50 -7.71 5.10
N PHE A 167 -1.61 -7.33 5.71
CA PHE A 167 -1.72 -6.05 6.43
C PHE A 167 -0.70 -5.91 7.57
N ALA A 168 -0.43 -6.98 8.32
CA ALA A 168 0.55 -6.95 9.40
C ALA A 168 2.00 -6.78 8.91
N PHE A 169 2.36 -7.38 7.78
CA PHE A 169 3.76 -7.50 7.34
C PHE A 169 4.13 -6.70 6.08
N HIS A 170 3.16 -6.08 5.37
CA HIS A 170 3.46 -5.33 4.13
C HIS A 170 4.45 -4.19 4.34
N LEU A 171 4.42 -3.51 5.49
CA LEU A 171 5.35 -2.42 5.77
C LEU A 171 6.80 -2.90 5.89
N VAL A 172 7.00 -4.10 6.41
CA VAL A 172 8.32 -4.75 6.45
C VAL A 172 8.76 -5.12 5.03
N ALA A 173 7.83 -5.67 4.25
CA ALA A 173 8.08 -6.00 2.85
C ALA A 173 8.42 -4.75 2.00
N PHE A 174 7.78 -3.62 2.27
CA PHE A 174 8.09 -2.35 1.61
C PHE A 174 9.51 -1.87 1.89
N LYS A 175 10.07 -2.14 3.07
CA LYS A 175 11.47 -1.79 3.36
C LYS A 175 12.46 -2.51 2.43
N LEU A 176 12.16 -3.74 2.02
CA LEU A 176 12.98 -4.46 1.04
C LEU A 176 13.01 -3.73 -0.31
N VAL A 177 11.85 -3.26 -0.77
CA VAL A 177 11.75 -2.48 -2.00
C VAL A 177 12.41 -1.12 -1.85
N SER A 178 12.26 -0.48 -0.69
CA SER A 178 12.91 0.81 -0.38
C SER A 178 14.43 0.70 -0.40
N MET A 179 15.01 -0.36 0.15
CA MET A 179 16.46 -0.64 0.09
C MET A 179 16.91 -0.80 -1.37
N LEU A 180 16.16 -1.58 -2.16
CA LEU A 180 16.48 -1.75 -3.57
C LEU A 180 16.37 -0.43 -4.35
N LYS A 181 15.35 0.37 -4.09
CA LYS A 181 15.15 1.67 -4.74
C LYS A 181 16.29 2.63 -4.44
N VAL A 182 16.72 2.70 -3.18
CA VAL A 182 17.86 3.53 -2.74
C VAL A 182 19.13 3.12 -3.47
N GLU A 183 19.40 1.81 -3.56
CA GLU A 183 20.57 1.28 -4.26
C GLU A 183 20.55 1.60 -5.76
N VAL A 184 19.40 1.40 -6.41
CA VAL A 184 19.25 1.59 -7.87
C VAL A 184 19.30 3.06 -8.27
N LEU A 185 18.74 3.95 -7.45
CA LEU A 185 18.67 5.40 -7.75
C LEU A 185 19.84 6.19 -7.11
N GLY A 186 20.75 5.54 -6.39
CA GLY A 186 21.88 6.21 -5.71
C GLY A 186 21.43 7.19 -4.61
N LEU A 187 20.30 6.93 -3.95
CA LEU A 187 19.78 7.78 -2.89
C LEU A 187 20.51 7.53 -1.55
N PRO A 188 20.50 8.47 -0.62
CA PRO A 188 21.08 8.27 0.70
C PRO A 188 20.31 7.19 1.48
N TRP A 189 21.03 6.32 2.18
CA TRP A 189 20.47 5.21 2.95
C TRP A 189 19.54 5.66 4.08
N GLU A 190 19.70 6.88 4.57
CA GLU A 190 18.83 7.51 5.56
C GLU A 190 17.37 7.58 5.08
N ALA A 191 17.15 7.64 3.76
CA ALA A 191 15.81 7.64 3.17
C ALA A 191 15.01 6.37 3.50
N VAL A 192 15.67 5.23 3.72
CA VAL A 192 15.03 3.98 4.14
C VAL A 192 14.52 4.09 5.59
N GLY A 193 15.18 4.89 6.44
CA GLY A 193 14.82 5.04 7.85
C GLY A 193 13.50 5.78 8.08
N GLY A 194 13.14 6.71 7.21
CA GLY A 194 11.99 7.59 7.36
C GLY A 194 10.65 6.88 7.13
N HIS A 195 10.06 7.08 5.98
CA HIS A 195 8.77 6.47 5.61
C HIS A 195 8.97 5.04 5.09
N PRO A 196 7.99 4.12 5.24
CA PRO A 196 8.06 2.76 4.68
C PRO A 196 8.31 2.74 3.17
N VAL A 197 7.81 3.72 2.44
CA VAL A 197 7.98 3.90 1.00
C VAL A 197 8.87 5.11 0.74
N VAL A 198 9.95 4.96 -0.01
CA VAL A 198 10.81 6.06 -0.44
C VAL A 198 10.11 6.86 -1.55
N GLN A 199 9.82 8.13 -1.27
CA GLN A 199 8.98 8.99 -2.13
C GLN A 199 9.73 9.65 -3.30
N ALA A 200 11.07 9.68 -3.26
CA ALA A 200 11.87 10.26 -4.34
C ALA A 200 11.56 9.57 -5.68
N GLY A 201 11.26 10.33 -6.72
CA GLY A 201 10.95 9.83 -8.06
C GLY A 201 9.63 9.04 -8.17
N ALA A 202 8.79 9.01 -7.13
CA ALA A 202 7.68 8.06 -6.98
C ALA A 202 6.62 8.10 -8.10
N ALA A 203 6.45 9.23 -8.75
CA ALA A 203 5.40 9.38 -9.77
C ALA A 203 5.73 8.70 -11.10
N THR A 204 7.03 8.46 -11.40
CA THR A 204 7.49 8.07 -12.73
C THR A 204 8.43 6.86 -12.76
N ASP A 205 8.84 6.35 -11.62
CA ASP A 205 9.89 5.33 -11.52
C ASP A 205 9.41 3.87 -11.61
N GLY A 206 8.09 3.64 -11.69
CA GLY A 206 7.50 2.30 -11.77
C GLY A 206 7.66 1.44 -10.50
N PHE A 207 8.38 1.89 -9.48
CA PHE A 207 8.58 1.16 -8.23
C PHE A 207 7.27 0.90 -7.47
N PHE A 208 6.21 1.68 -7.72
CA PHE A 208 4.91 1.45 -7.10
C PHE A 208 4.36 0.04 -7.37
N LEU A 209 4.56 -0.49 -8.59
CA LEU A 209 4.16 -1.87 -8.92
C LEU A 209 4.95 -2.88 -8.10
N LEU A 210 6.25 -2.62 -7.91
CA LEU A 210 7.10 -3.49 -7.10
C LEU A 210 6.71 -3.44 -5.61
N TYR A 211 6.36 -2.26 -5.07
CA TYR A 211 5.80 -2.14 -3.72
C TYR A 211 4.52 -2.96 -3.57
N VAL A 212 3.59 -2.88 -4.53
CA VAL A 212 2.34 -3.66 -4.49
C VAL A 212 2.63 -5.16 -4.55
N LEU A 213 3.45 -5.61 -5.50
CA LEU A 213 3.76 -7.03 -5.68
C LEU A 213 4.48 -7.62 -4.46
N VAL A 214 5.54 -6.95 -4.00
CA VAL A 214 6.36 -7.42 -2.87
C VAL A 214 5.59 -7.32 -1.57
N GLY A 215 4.79 -6.24 -1.39
CA GLY A 215 3.93 -6.04 -0.22
C GLY A 215 2.87 -7.12 -0.05
N VAL A 216 2.43 -7.76 -1.13
CA VAL A 216 1.50 -8.89 -1.09
C VAL A 216 2.25 -10.23 -1.07
N ALA A 217 3.22 -10.42 -1.96
CA ALA A 217 3.87 -11.71 -2.15
C ALA A 217 4.72 -12.13 -0.95
N VAL A 218 5.53 -11.22 -0.38
CA VAL A 218 6.45 -11.56 0.72
C VAL A 218 5.71 -12.01 1.98
N PRO A 219 4.66 -11.32 2.47
CA PRO A 219 3.87 -11.81 3.60
C PRO A 219 3.21 -13.17 3.32
N LEU A 220 2.71 -13.40 2.10
CA LEU A 220 2.09 -14.68 1.74
C LEU A 220 3.11 -15.82 1.66
N LEU A 221 4.29 -15.58 1.09
CA LEU A 221 5.38 -16.55 1.06
C LEU A 221 5.86 -16.89 2.48
N TRP A 222 5.97 -15.87 3.33
CA TRP A 222 6.30 -16.08 4.74
C TRP A 222 5.26 -16.93 5.46
N ASN A 223 3.96 -16.64 5.29
CA ASN A 223 2.88 -17.42 5.87
C ASN A 223 2.88 -18.87 5.34
N ALA A 224 3.10 -19.06 4.04
CA ALA A 224 3.20 -20.40 3.43
C ALA A 224 4.40 -21.16 3.97
N GLY A 225 5.57 -20.51 4.05
CA GLY A 225 6.78 -21.08 4.62
C GLY A 225 6.61 -21.44 6.10
N TYR A 226 5.98 -20.57 6.89
CA TYR A 226 5.66 -20.85 8.29
C TYR A 226 4.78 -22.11 8.42
N LYS A 227 3.68 -22.18 7.67
CA LYS A 227 2.79 -23.34 7.67
C LYS A 227 3.48 -24.63 7.20
N TYR A 228 4.38 -24.52 6.23
CA TYR A 228 5.18 -25.65 5.77
C TYR A 228 6.13 -26.15 6.87
N LEU A 229 6.85 -25.26 7.52
CA LEU A 229 7.74 -25.61 8.64
C LEU A 229 6.95 -26.21 9.81
N GLU A 230 5.82 -25.63 10.16
CA GLU A 230 4.93 -26.15 11.22
C GLU A 230 4.49 -27.60 10.93
N ARG A 231 4.11 -27.89 9.69
CA ARG A 231 3.71 -29.24 9.26
C ARG A 231 4.86 -30.24 9.22
N THR A 232 6.04 -29.80 8.78
CA THR A 232 7.21 -30.66 8.58
C THR A 232 7.90 -31.01 9.89
N PHE A 233 7.97 -30.05 10.79
CA PHE A 233 8.74 -30.20 12.04
C PHE A 233 7.83 -30.39 13.27
N HIS A 234 6.51 -30.50 13.10
CA HIS A 234 5.54 -30.60 14.22
C HIS A 234 5.79 -29.56 15.34
N PHE A 235 6.24 -28.37 14.96
CA PHE A 235 6.47 -27.27 15.90
C PHE A 235 5.13 -26.74 16.40
N ASN A 236 4.64 -27.32 17.50
CA ASN A 236 3.65 -26.65 18.30
C ASN A 236 4.36 -25.52 19.05
N LEU A 237 4.32 -24.30 18.50
CA LEU A 237 4.72 -23.08 19.21
C LEU A 237 3.69 -22.78 20.31
N SER A 238 3.58 -23.70 21.28
CA SER A 238 2.87 -23.41 22.52
C SER A 238 3.66 -22.35 23.29
N LEU A 239 2.96 -21.42 23.91
CA LEU A 239 3.57 -20.37 24.75
C LEU A 239 4.53 -20.95 25.80
N SER A 240 4.26 -22.18 26.27
CA SER A 240 5.10 -22.92 27.22
C SER A 240 6.43 -23.40 26.61
N SER A 241 6.50 -23.67 25.31
CA SER A 241 7.76 -24.04 24.64
C SER A 241 8.64 -22.83 24.34
N LEU A 242 8.04 -21.64 24.19
CA LEU A 242 8.78 -20.38 24.04
C LEU A 242 9.43 -19.91 25.35
N LEU A 243 8.92 -20.36 26.50
CA LEU A 243 9.50 -20.08 27.81
C LEU A 243 10.73 -20.93 28.12
N ASN A 244 11.06 -21.95 27.32
CA ASN A 244 12.29 -22.72 27.47
C ASN A 244 13.45 -21.95 26.84
N TRP A 245 14.23 -21.24 27.66
CA TRP A 245 15.29 -20.28 27.28
C TRP A 245 16.33 -20.84 26.30
N ASP A 246 16.70 -22.09 26.42
CA ASP A 246 17.69 -22.72 25.53
C ASP A 246 17.14 -23.05 24.16
N LEU A 247 15.86 -23.45 24.07
CA LEU A 247 15.17 -23.70 22.82
C LEU A 247 14.89 -22.37 22.10
N SER A 248 14.49 -21.34 22.83
CA SER A 248 14.22 -20.01 22.27
C SER A 248 15.48 -19.38 21.66
N ARG A 249 16.66 -19.54 22.27
CA ARG A 249 17.94 -19.07 21.72
C ARG A 249 18.32 -19.80 20.43
N ARG A 250 18.14 -21.14 20.37
CA ARG A 250 18.43 -21.94 19.16
C ARG A 250 17.46 -21.59 18.03
N ILE A 251 16.17 -21.42 18.34
CA ILE A 251 15.18 -20.98 17.36
C ILE A 251 15.49 -19.57 16.87
N ALA A 252 15.80 -18.64 17.76
CA ALA A 252 16.17 -17.27 17.37
C ALA A 252 17.41 -17.22 16.46
N ALA A 253 18.44 -18.03 16.75
CA ALA A 253 19.63 -18.15 15.92
C ALA A 253 19.30 -18.76 14.53
N LEU A 254 18.45 -19.78 14.48
CA LEU A 254 18.01 -20.40 13.23
C LEU A 254 17.15 -19.45 12.39
N VAL A 255 16.21 -18.74 13.03
CA VAL A 255 15.38 -17.72 12.39
C VAL A 255 16.24 -16.57 11.87
N TRP A 256 17.25 -16.13 12.64
CA TRP A 256 18.19 -15.11 12.20
C TRP A 256 19.00 -15.54 10.97
N LEU A 257 19.47 -16.77 10.94
CA LEU A 257 20.20 -17.34 9.78
C LEU A 257 19.29 -17.45 8.54
N LEU A 258 18.04 -17.91 8.71
CA LEU A 258 17.07 -18.01 7.64
C LEU A 258 16.67 -16.62 7.12
N LEU A 259 16.43 -15.64 8.00
CA LEU A 259 16.13 -14.27 7.64
C LEU A 259 17.27 -13.62 6.86
N LYS A 260 18.51 -13.85 7.28
CA LYS A 260 19.70 -13.34 6.61
C LYS A 260 19.91 -13.98 5.23
N GLY A 261 19.68 -15.29 5.10
CA GLY A 261 19.76 -16.02 3.83
C GLY A 261 18.63 -15.65 2.87
N PHE A 262 17.39 -15.59 3.38
CA PHE A 262 16.21 -15.25 2.61
C PHE A 262 16.21 -13.79 2.16
N GLY A 263 16.62 -12.86 3.03
CA GLY A 263 16.76 -11.45 2.69
C GLY A 263 17.78 -11.22 1.58
N ARG A 264 18.92 -11.93 1.62
CA ARG A 264 19.90 -11.88 0.54
C ARG A 264 19.36 -12.46 -0.77
N GLY A 265 18.68 -13.59 -0.73
CA GLY A 265 18.09 -14.22 -1.92
C GLY A 265 17.03 -13.33 -2.58
N ILE A 266 16.13 -12.76 -1.81
CA ILE A 266 15.13 -11.80 -2.31
C ILE A 266 15.79 -10.53 -2.86
N TYR A 267 16.78 -9.98 -2.17
CA TYR A 267 17.50 -8.80 -2.64
C TYR A 267 18.12 -9.05 -4.03
N TRP A 268 18.82 -10.17 -4.21
CA TRP A 268 19.40 -10.53 -5.51
C TRP A 268 18.37 -10.76 -6.60
N LEU A 269 17.25 -11.42 -6.27
CA LEU A 269 16.14 -11.65 -7.20
C LEU A 269 15.50 -10.33 -7.63
N LEU A 270 15.22 -9.44 -6.68
CA LEU A 270 14.63 -8.14 -6.95
C LEU A 270 15.58 -7.25 -7.77
N ARG A 271 16.87 -7.25 -7.43
CA ARG A 271 17.92 -6.55 -8.20
C ARG A 271 17.98 -7.06 -9.65
N PHE A 272 17.93 -8.36 -9.84
CA PHE A 272 17.90 -8.97 -11.17
C PHE A 272 16.67 -8.54 -11.98
N ILE A 273 15.48 -8.59 -11.38
CA ILE A 273 14.22 -8.17 -12.01
C ILE A 273 14.29 -6.69 -12.40
N VAL A 274 14.68 -5.80 -11.49
CA VAL A 274 14.72 -4.35 -11.75
C VAL A 274 15.73 -4.01 -12.84
N LEU A 275 16.92 -4.61 -12.81
CA LEU A 275 17.91 -4.35 -13.85
C LEU A 275 17.45 -4.81 -15.24
N ASN A 276 16.72 -5.92 -15.33
CA ASN A 276 16.19 -6.39 -16.60
C ASN A 276 14.98 -5.56 -17.06
N VAL A 277 14.09 -5.16 -16.15
CA VAL A 277 12.96 -4.27 -16.44
C VAL A 277 13.48 -2.90 -16.90
N ASN A 278 14.47 -2.33 -16.24
CA ASN A 278 15.06 -1.05 -16.64
C ASN A 278 15.73 -1.15 -18.01
N ARG A 279 16.45 -2.23 -18.32
CA ARG A 279 17.01 -2.49 -19.66
C ARG A 279 15.91 -2.59 -20.72
N PHE A 280 14.81 -3.26 -20.43
CA PHE A 280 13.67 -3.40 -21.32
C PHE A 280 13.02 -2.04 -21.63
N PHE A 281 12.75 -1.22 -20.61
CA PHE A 281 12.17 0.11 -20.78
C PHE A 281 13.11 1.07 -21.50
N ASN A 282 14.41 1.04 -21.21
CA ASN A 282 15.39 1.84 -21.93
C ASN A 282 15.50 1.40 -23.40
N GLY A 283 15.39 0.11 -23.68
CA GLY A 283 15.30 -0.42 -25.04
C GLY A 283 14.05 0.06 -25.79
N LEU A 284 12.89 0.08 -25.12
CA LEU A 284 11.64 0.62 -25.69
C LEU A 284 11.73 2.13 -25.98
N ILE A 285 12.32 2.90 -25.07
CA ILE A 285 12.52 4.35 -25.26
C ILE A 285 13.48 4.61 -26.41
N SER A 286 14.56 3.84 -26.52
CA SER A 286 15.51 3.92 -27.64
C SER A 286 14.85 3.59 -28.98
N LEU A 287 14.04 2.53 -29.03
CA LEU A 287 13.22 2.17 -30.20
C LEU A 287 12.24 3.29 -30.56
N GLY A 288 11.56 3.86 -29.57
CA GLY A 288 10.64 4.97 -29.78
C GLY A 288 11.33 6.21 -30.35
N LYS A 289 12.51 6.56 -29.84
CA LYS A 289 13.34 7.67 -30.41
C LYS A 289 13.77 7.37 -31.83
N GLY A 290 14.23 6.17 -32.14
CA GLY A 290 14.61 5.76 -33.48
C GLY A 290 13.45 5.81 -34.48
N ILE A 291 12.24 5.45 -34.07
CA ILE A 291 11.04 5.57 -34.91
C ILE A 291 10.69 7.05 -35.19
N ILE A 292 10.76 7.90 -34.15
CA ILE A 292 10.49 9.34 -34.30
C ILE A 292 11.52 9.99 -35.20
N GLU A 293 12.80 9.64 -35.05
CA GLU A 293 13.88 10.14 -35.91
C GLU A 293 13.75 9.68 -37.38
N ALA A 294 13.38 8.41 -37.56
CA ALA A 294 13.12 7.87 -38.91
C ALA A 294 11.84 8.44 -39.57
N SER A 295 10.92 8.99 -38.77
CA SER A 295 9.66 9.60 -39.28
C SER A 295 9.77 11.11 -39.55
N ARG A 296 10.91 11.76 -39.26
CA ARG A 296 11.12 13.17 -39.58
C ARG A 296 11.21 13.35 -41.08
N PRO A 297 10.50 14.33 -41.66
CA PRO A 297 10.66 14.70 -43.06
C PRO A 297 12.12 15.06 -43.34
N ARG A 298 12.62 14.62 -44.47
CA ARG A 298 14.03 14.82 -44.90
C ARG A 298 14.45 16.30 -45.06
N ASP A 299 13.46 17.19 -45.12
CA ASP A 299 13.63 18.63 -45.34
C ASP A 299 13.95 19.42 -44.05
N GLU A 300 13.97 18.76 -42.88
CA GLU A 300 14.31 19.38 -41.59
C GLU A 300 15.69 18.96 -41.04
N LEU A 301 16.54 18.35 -41.86
CA LEU A 301 17.93 18.12 -41.48
C LEU A 301 18.68 19.44 -41.60
N PRO A 302 19.34 19.95 -40.54
CA PRO A 302 20.20 21.12 -40.68
C PRO A 302 21.29 20.82 -41.73
N GLU A 303 21.42 21.72 -42.70
CA GLU A 303 22.52 21.70 -43.66
C GLU A 303 23.83 21.66 -42.87
N GLY A 304 24.71 20.73 -43.24
CA GLY A 304 25.91 20.39 -42.52
C GLY A 304 26.78 21.62 -42.25
N GLU A 305 27.23 21.72 -41.02
CA GLU A 305 28.45 22.45 -40.72
C GLU A 305 29.56 21.74 -41.45
N GLU A 306 30.12 22.45 -42.45
CA GLU A 306 31.32 22.04 -43.19
C GLU A 306 32.45 21.85 -42.15
N ASP A 307 32.99 20.65 -42.14
CA ASP A 307 34.19 20.30 -41.36
C ASP A 307 35.35 21.18 -41.84
N GLU A 308 35.68 22.22 -41.09
CA GLU A 308 36.98 22.87 -41.19
C GLU A 308 38.01 21.89 -40.57
N GLU A 309 38.66 21.16 -41.48
CA GLU A 309 39.91 20.45 -41.18
C GLU A 309 41.00 21.48 -40.78
N GLU A 310 41.16 21.73 -39.51
CA GLU A 310 42.40 22.33 -39.01
C GLU A 310 43.47 21.24 -38.92
N GLU A 311 44.43 21.31 -39.87
CA GLU A 311 45.76 20.73 -39.79
C GLU A 311 46.43 21.27 -38.54
N GLU A 312 46.58 20.49 -37.50
CA GLU A 312 47.54 20.75 -36.40
C GLU A 312 48.69 19.76 -36.42
N ASP A 313 49.74 20.37 -36.90
CA ASP A 313 51.20 20.11 -36.96
C ASP A 313 51.76 19.28 -35.78
N ASP A 314 52.53 18.27 -36.17
CA ASP A 314 53.46 17.46 -35.36
C ASP A 314 54.36 18.33 -34.48
N ARG A 315 54.36 18.10 -33.20
CA ARG A 315 55.58 18.25 -32.34
C ARG A 315 55.63 17.21 -31.25
N GLU A 316 56.57 16.31 -31.44
CA GLU A 316 57.26 15.52 -30.44
C GLU A 316 57.72 16.36 -29.24
N ASP A 317 57.61 15.84 -28.07
CA ASP A 317 58.61 15.73 -27.00
C ASP A 317 57.92 15.16 -25.75
N GLY A 318 58.34 14.06 -25.20
CA GLY A 318 59.62 13.80 -24.58
C GLY A 318 59.47 13.92 -23.04
N GLY A 319 59.49 12.83 -22.32
CA GLY A 319 59.81 12.91 -20.88
C GLY A 319 58.83 12.17 -19.94
N SER A 320 59.05 10.92 -19.74
CA SER A 320 59.70 10.27 -18.59
C SER A 320 59.16 10.58 -17.19
N ASN A 321 58.83 9.51 -16.55
CA ASN A 321 59.15 9.15 -15.15
C ASN A 321 58.03 9.17 -14.07
N PHE A 322 57.83 7.98 -13.61
CA PHE A 322 58.11 7.48 -12.23
C PHE A 322 57.20 7.92 -11.08
N GLY A 323 56.78 6.89 -10.38
CA GLY A 323 56.67 6.88 -8.93
C GLY A 323 55.28 6.42 -8.47
N ARG A 324 55.07 5.13 -8.15
CA ARG A 324 55.22 4.53 -6.79
C ARG A 324 54.57 5.36 -5.69
N ASP A 325 53.60 4.89 -5.06
CA ASP A 325 53.47 4.04 -3.88
C ASP A 325 52.11 4.30 -3.20
N LEU A 326 51.46 3.23 -2.86
CA LEU A 326 51.08 2.82 -1.50
C LEU A 326 50.26 3.81 -0.63
N PHE A 327 48.94 3.60 -0.46
CA PHE A 327 48.38 3.08 0.81
C PHE A 327 46.93 2.69 0.56
#